data_79e45b8f12e861419f5e7f8e97c2cbbb
#
_entry.id   79e45b8f12e861419f5e7f8e97c2cbbb
#
_cell.length_a   1.000
_cell.length_b   1.000
_cell.length_c   1.000
_cell.angle_alpha   90.00
_cell.angle_beta   90.00
_cell.angle_gamma   90.00
#
_symmetry.space_group_name_H-M   'P 1'
#
loop_
_entity.id
_entity.type
_entity.pdbx_description
1 polymer ?
#
loop_
_entity_poly.entity_id
_entity_poly.type
_entity_poly.pdbx_seq_one_letter_code
_entity_poly.pdbx_strand_id
1 'polypeptide(L)'
;MSVEFTGTKACIAPEGVFIIGTYDENGVPNAMNAAWGAQSDFDEITLFLAKHKTTENIKHTNAFTVAFATKDTVEIADYFGVETGNKVNKIEKAGCHVHKSAHVNAPIIEEFPVTLECECVSYSDETGILVGKIVAQQADEAVLTNGVVDYDKLQPIIFDIATKTYRLVGPVVGKAFHDGLKLKG
;
A
#
# COMPACT_ATOMS: atom_id res chain seq x y z
N MET A 1 -29.99 -19.47 -4.18
CA MET A 1 -30.60 -18.89 -2.96
C MET A 1 -29.53 -18.15 -2.19
N SER A 2 -29.78 -16.91 -1.78
CA SER A 2 -28.93 -16.19 -0.83
C SER A 2 -29.27 -16.63 0.59
N VAL A 3 -28.26 -16.68 1.45
CA VAL A 3 -28.44 -16.94 2.90
C VAL A 3 -27.79 -15.82 3.68
N GLU A 4 -28.39 -15.47 4.82
CA GLU A 4 -27.75 -14.58 5.77
C GLU A 4 -26.55 -15.32 6.40
N PHE A 5 -25.37 -14.68 6.43
CA PHE A 5 -24.21 -15.22 7.11
C PHE A 5 -23.85 -14.33 8.30
N THR A 6 -23.59 -14.99 9.43
CA THR A 6 -23.27 -14.35 10.70
C THR A 6 -21.76 -14.34 10.97
N GLY A 7 -21.00 -13.89 9.99
CA GLY A 7 -19.57 -13.65 10.21
C GLY A 7 -19.35 -12.57 11.26
N THR A 8 -18.34 -12.74 12.10
CA THR A 8 -18.03 -11.78 13.16
C THR A 8 -17.52 -10.43 12.66
N LYS A 9 -17.27 -10.29 11.37
CA LYS A 9 -16.74 -9.07 10.74
C LYS A 9 -17.33 -8.90 9.35
N ALA A 10 -17.60 -7.66 8.97
CA ALA A 10 -17.89 -7.32 7.57
C ALA A 10 -16.73 -7.78 6.69
N CYS A 11 -17.09 -8.36 5.56
CA CYS A 11 -16.14 -8.93 4.61
C CYS A 11 -16.11 -8.02 3.38
N ILE A 12 -15.15 -7.10 3.36
CA ILE A 12 -14.91 -6.26 2.19
C ILE A 12 -13.64 -6.76 1.53
N ALA A 13 -13.74 -7.15 0.28
CA ALA A 13 -12.61 -7.57 -0.54
C ALA A 13 -12.79 -7.02 -1.97
N PRO A 14 -11.70 -6.77 -2.69
CA PRO A 14 -10.30 -6.92 -2.29
C PRO A 14 -9.78 -5.71 -1.52
N GLU A 15 -8.92 -5.94 -0.52
CA GLU A 15 -8.13 -4.90 0.12
C GLU A 15 -6.70 -4.98 -0.41
N GLY A 16 -6.16 -3.87 -0.92
CA GLY A 16 -4.77 -3.81 -1.37
C GLY A 16 -3.81 -4.02 -0.19
N VAL A 17 -2.61 -4.52 -0.47
CA VAL A 17 -1.54 -4.63 0.53
C VAL A 17 -0.49 -3.58 0.22
N PHE A 18 -0.40 -2.57 1.08
CA PHE A 18 0.48 -1.42 0.92
C PHE A 18 1.61 -1.45 1.95
N ILE A 19 2.79 -1.04 1.54
CA ILE A 19 3.93 -0.84 2.42
C ILE A 19 4.18 0.65 2.54
N ILE A 20 4.02 1.15 3.76
CA ILE A 20 4.17 2.58 4.07
C ILE A 20 5.59 2.82 4.57
N GLY A 21 6.39 3.52 3.78
CA GLY A 21 7.77 3.88 4.10
C GLY A 21 7.85 5.28 4.71
N THR A 22 8.61 5.44 5.79
CA THR A 22 8.80 6.73 6.48
C THR A 22 10.20 6.83 7.06
N TYR A 23 10.72 8.06 7.25
CA TYR A 23 11.87 8.31 8.11
C TYR A 23 11.43 8.76 9.50
N ASP A 24 12.15 8.36 10.53
CA ASP A 24 11.99 8.95 11.86
C ASP A 24 12.76 10.28 11.99
N GLU A 25 12.70 10.90 13.17
CA GLU A 25 13.37 12.18 13.47
C GLU A 25 14.90 12.15 13.31
N ASN A 26 15.50 10.95 13.33
CA ASN A 26 16.94 10.73 13.16
C ASN A 26 17.29 10.31 11.74
N GLY A 27 16.31 10.25 10.82
CA GLY A 27 16.51 9.80 9.45
C GLY A 27 16.60 8.27 9.31
N VAL A 28 16.20 7.51 10.34
CA VAL A 28 16.18 6.05 10.28
C VAL A 28 14.93 5.59 9.52
N PRO A 29 15.08 4.76 8.46
CA PRO A 29 13.95 4.28 7.70
C PRO A 29 13.11 3.27 8.49
N ASN A 30 11.81 3.34 8.30
CA ASN A 30 10.84 2.39 8.85
C ASN A 30 9.78 2.05 7.80
N ALA A 31 9.25 0.84 7.87
CA ALA A 31 8.17 0.38 7.03
C ALA A 31 7.04 -0.24 7.85
N MET A 32 5.80 -0.13 7.38
CA MET A 32 4.68 -0.90 7.93
C MET A 32 3.78 -1.41 6.81
N ASN A 33 3.14 -2.55 7.05
CA ASN A 33 2.08 -3.07 6.20
C ASN A 33 0.75 -2.38 6.56
N ALA A 34 0.00 -2.00 5.54
CA ALA A 34 -1.35 -1.46 5.66
C ALA A 34 -2.25 -2.09 4.58
N ALA A 35 -3.46 -2.50 4.96
CA ALA A 35 -4.41 -3.09 4.02
C ALA A 35 -5.65 -2.19 3.81
N TRP A 36 -5.90 -1.24 4.68
CA TRP A 36 -7.08 -0.38 4.58
C TRP A 36 -6.72 0.96 3.96
N GLY A 37 -7.05 1.09 2.67
CA GLY A 37 -6.80 2.30 1.92
C GLY A 37 -7.20 2.17 0.46
N ALA A 38 -7.36 3.32 -0.18
CA ALA A 38 -7.68 3.42 -1.59
C ALA A 38 -7.23 4.78 -2.15
N GLN A 39 -7.12 4.85 -3.47
CA GLN A 39 -7.05 6.13 -4.17
C GLN A 39 -8.38 6.87 -3.98
N SER A 40 -8.33 8.06 -3.41
CA SER A 40 -9.51 8.90 -3.10
C SER A 40 -9.77 9.97 -4.15
N ASP A 41 -8.75 10.38 -4.91
CA ASP A 41 -8.85 11.26 -6.08
C ASP A 41 -7.72 10.91 -7.06
N PHE A 42 -7.62 11.62 -8.20
CA PHE A 42 -6.61 11.38 -9.24
C PHE A 42 -5.16 11.40 -8.71
N ASP A 43 -4.88 12.28 -7.76
CA ASP A 43 -3.56 12.47 -7.15
C ASP A 43 -3.60 12.34 -5.62
N GLU A 44 -4.60 11.62 -5.07
CA GLU A 44 -4.78 11.49 -3.64
C GLU A 44 -5.00 10.03 -3.22
N ILE A 45 -4.41 9.66 -2.09
CA ILE A 45 -4.64 8.38 -1.43
C ILE A 45 -5.13 8.60 -0.01
N THR A 46 -6.13 7.81 0.40
CA THR A 46 -6.62 7.76 1.78
C THR A 46 -6.30 6.40 2.38
N LEU A 47 -5.67 6.41 3.55
CA LEU A 47 -5.31 5.22 4.33
C LEU A 47 -5.93 5.31 5.73
N PHE A 48 -6.26 4.15 6.31
CA PHE A 48 -6.74 4.06 7.69
C PHE A 48 -5.65 3.39 8.53
N LEU A 49 -4.92 4.19 9.29
CA LEU A 49 -3.77 3.78 10.07
C LEU A 49 -4.01 4.02 11.56
N ALA A 50 -3.95 2.97 12.37
CA ALA A 50 -3.90 3.13 13.82
C ALA A 50 -2.57 3.82 14.23
N LYS A 51 -2.48 4.20 15.51
CA LYS A 51 -1.25 4.81 16.06
C LYS A 51 -0.09 3.81 16.03
N HIS A 52 0.93 4.12 15.27
CA HIS A 52 2.15 3.35 15.10
C HIS A 52 3.36 4.28 15.00
N LYS A 53 4.58 3.73 15.08
CA LYS A 53 5.81 4.51 14.77
C LYS A 53 5.69 5.21 13.41
N THR A 54 5.10 4.57 12.42
CA THR A 54 4.90 5.15 11.07
C THR A 54 4.05 6.43 11.11
N THR A 55 2.95 6.46 11.86
CA THR A 55 2.11 7.66 11.96
C THR A 55 2.80 8.79 12.72
N GLU A 56 3.60 8.49 13.73
CA GLU A 56 4.44 9.49 14.39
C GLU A 56 5.52 10.05 13.45
N ASN A 57 6.15 9.18 12.67
CA ASN A 57 7.10 9.59 11.65
C ASN A 57 6.46 10.52 10.60
N ILE A 58 5.26 10.19 10.12
CA ILE A 58 4.52 11.03 9.16
C ILE A 58 4.23 12.42 9.73
N LYS A 59 3.81 12.51 11.00
CA LYS A 59 3.60 13.80 11.66
C LYS A 59 4.88 14.63 11.75
N HIS A 60 6.03 13.97 11.87
CA HIS A 60 7.32 14.64 11.94
C HIS A 60 7.82 15.08 10.57
N THR A 61 7.79 14.18 9.56
CA THR A 61 8.38 14.43 8.25
C THR A 61 7.41 15.06 7.25
N ASN A 62 6.10 14.99 7.53
CA ASN A 62 5.01 15.37 6.63
C ASN A 62 5.05 14.63 5.29
N ALA A 63 5.67 13.45 5.24
CA ALA A 63 5.92 12.69 4.03
C ALA A 63 5.91 11.19 4.28
N PHE A 64 5.56 10.41 3.25
CA PHE A 64 5.59 8.96 3.25
C PHE A 64 5.64 8.40 1.83
N THR A 65 6.00 7.15 1.71
CA THR A 65 5.84 6.39 0.47
C THR A 65 4.81 5.29 0.64
N VAL A 66 4.17 4.90 -0.47
CA VAL A 66 3.23 3.78 -0.53
C VAL A 66 3.69 2.84 -1.63
N ALA A 67 4.26 1.71 -1.25
CA ALA A 67 4.66 0.68 -2.19
C ALA A 67 3.62 -0.46 -2.25
N PHE A 68 3.58 -1.17 -3.37
CA PHE A 68 2.64 -2.27 -3.58
C PHE A 68 3.32 -3.59 -3.28
N ALA A 69 2.76 -4.36 -2.34
CA ALA A 69 3.22 -5.70 -2.07
C ALA A 69 2.83 -6.66 -3.20
N THR A 70 3.72 -7.57 -3.55
CA THR A 70 3.58 -8.52 -4.65
C THR A 70 3.67 -9.95 -4.14
N LYS A 71 3.41 -10.91 -5.00
CA LYS A 71 3.59 -12.34 -4.72
C LYS A 71 5.00 -12.64 -4.20
N ASP A 72 6.03 -12.00 -4.78
CA ASP A 72 7.42 -12.29 -4.46
C ASP A 72 7.89 -11.58 -3.17
N THR A 73 7.15 -10.59 -2.71
CA THR A 73 7.45 -9.81 -1.50
C THR A 73 6.52 -10.12 -0.32
N VAL A 74 5.68 -11.16 -0.42
CA VAL A 74 4.65 -11.47 0.59
C VAL A 74 5.22 -11.67 1.99
N GLU A 75 6.37 -12.34 2.14
CA GLU A 75 7.00 -12.60 3.44
C GLU A 75 7.51 -11.30 4.08
N ILE A 76 8.15 -10.43 3.29
CA ILE A 76 8.63 -9.12 3.75
C ILE A 76 7.45 -8.23 4.13
N ALA A 77 6.40 -8.22 3.29
CA ALA A 77 5.19 -7.45 3.53
C ALA A 77 4.49 -7.87 4.82
N ASP A 78 4.33 -9.17 5.05
CA ASP A 78 3.73 -9.72 6.28
C ASP A 78 4.61 -9.39 7.51
N TYR A 79 5.93 -9.57 7.40
CA TYR A 79 6.87 -9.22 8.45
C TYR A 79 6.74 -7.74 8.87
N PHE A 80 6.58 -6.82 7.94
CA PHE A 80 6.36 -5.41 8.25
C PHE A 80 5.03 -5.13 8.98
N GLY A 81 4.08 -6.06 8.92
CA GLY A 81 2.82 -6.02 9.64
C GLY A 81 2.87 -6.62 11.05
N VAL A 82 3.67 -7.69 11.25
CA VAL A 82 3.70 -8.41 12.54
C VAL A 82 4.75 -7.87 13.50
N GLU A 83 5.80 -7.19 13.02
CA GLU A 83 6.86 -6.64 13.86
C GLU A 83 6.68 -5.13 14.08
N THR A 84 7.18 -4.62 15.21
CA THR A 84 7.10 -3.19 15.53
C THR A 84 8.43 -2.47 15.35
N GLY A 85 8.40 -1.36 14.58
CA GLY A 85 9.54 -0.46 14.40
C GLY A 85 10.01 0.27 15.67
N ASN A 86 9.25 0.18 16.76
CA ASN A 86 9.66 0.73 18.06
C ASN A 86 10.72 -0.12 18.77
N LYS A 87 10.88 -1.38 18.37
CA LYS A 87 11.81 -2.33 19.00
C LYS A 87 12.99 -2.72 18.10
N VAL A 88 12.75 -2.77 16.80
CA VAL A 88 13.76 -3.24 15.84
C VAL A 88 13.77 -2.37 14.60
N ASN A 89 14.93 -2.27 13.95
CA ASN A 89 15.02 -1.78 12.58
C ASN A 89 14.50 -2.87 11.64
N LYS A 90 13.25 -2.73 11.21
CA LYS A 90 12.56 -3.75 10.39
C LYS A 90 13.16 -3.86 8.99
N ILE A 91 13.60 -2.75 8.42
CA ILE A 91 14.23 -2.69 7.09
C ILE A 91 15.51 -3.53 7.09
N GLU A 92 16.41 -3.25 8.03
CA GLU A 92 17.67 -3.97 8.17
C GLU A 92 17.46 -5.47 8.44
N LYS A 93 16.54 -5.79 9.36
CA LYS A 93 16.25 -7.18 9.73
C LYS A 93 15.62 -7.99 8.59
N ALA A 94 14.84 -7.35 7.72
CA ALA A 94 14.30 -7.97 6.51
C ALA A 94 15.32 -8.06 5.37
N GLY A 95 16.52 -7.47 5.53
CA GLY A 95 17.53 -7.41 4.48
C GLY A 95 17.14 -6.51 3.31
N CYS A 96 16.25 -5.53 3.55
CA CYS A 96 15.79 -4.62 2.52
C CYS A 96 16.76 -3.47 2.28
N HIS A 97 16.79 -2.99 1.05
CA HIS A 97 17.56 -1.84 0.60
C HIS A 97 16.66 -0.62 0.49
N VAL A 98 17.21 0.53 0.83
CA VAL A 98 16.46 1.79 0.70
C VAL A 98 17.33 2.89 0.12
N HIS A 99 16.71 3.75 -0.64
CA HIS A 99 17.27 5.06 -0.98
C HIS A 99 16.25 6.15 -0.67
N LYS A 100 16.73 7.39 -0.58
CA LYS A 100 15.86 8.53 -0.32
C LYS A 100 15.09 8.90 -1.57
N SER A 101 13.77 9.16 -1.44
CA SER A 101 12.98 9.77 -2.51
C SER A 101 13.60 11.10 -2.96
N ALA A 102 13.51 11.37 -4.26
CA ALA A 102 13.90 12.65 -4.85
C ALA A 102 12.84 13.74 -4.65
N HIS A 103 11.60 13.36 -4.31
CA HIS A 103 10.45 14.26 -4.28
C HIS A 103 9.94 14.55 -2.87
N VAL A 104 10.09 13.58 -1.94
CA VAL A 104 9.58 13.70 -0.58
C VAL A 104 10.60 13.24 0.47
N ASN A 105 10.44 13.63 1.71
CA ASN A 105 11.32 13.18 2.80
C ASN A 105 10.90 11.80 3.34
N ALA A 106 10.93 10.79 2.46
CA ALA A 106 10.59 9.42 2.79
C ALA A 106 11.49 8.42 2.03
N PRO A 107 11.66 7.16 2.53
CA PRO A 107 12.45 6.14 1.87
C PRO A 107 11.67 5.45 0.75
N ILE A 108 12.36 5.10 -0.34
CA ILE A 108 11.94 4.12 -1.32
C ILE A 108 12.53 2.78 -0.90
N ILE A 109 11.73 1.73 -0.81
CA ILE A 109 12.16 0.37 -0.47
C ILE A 109 12.28 -0.42 -1.76
N GLU A 110 13.51 -0.79 -2.13
CA GLU A 110 13.86 -1.26 -3.48
C GLU A 110 13.25 -2.61 -3.85
N GLU A 111 12.87 -3.43 -2.87
CA GLU A 111 12.23 -4.73 -3.09
C GLU A 111 10.80 -4.65 -3.60
N PHE A 112 10.16 -3.46 -3.54
CA PHE A 112 8.80 -3.25 -4.01
C PHE A 112 8.79 -2.48 -5.34
N PRO A 113 8.37 -3.12 -6.44
CA PRO A 113 8.62 -2.59 -7.79
C PRO A 113 7.75 -1.40 -8.20
N VAL A 114 6.74 -1.05 -7.40
CA VAL A 114 5.90 0.16 -7.65
C VAL A 114 5.76 0.92 -6.36
N THR A 115 6.05 2.23 -6.39
CA THR A 115 5.98 3.11 -5.23
C THR A 115 5.38 4.46 -5.61
N LEU A 116 4.42 4.92 -4.80
CA LEU A 116 3.90 6.29 -4.80
C LEU A 116 4.66 7.11 -3.76
N GLU A 117 4.97 8.35 -4.08
CA GLU A 117 5.66 9.30 -3.21
C GLU A 117 4.66 10.37 -2.79
N CYS A 118 4.41 10.50 -1.48
CA CYS A 118 3.28 11.24 -0.96
C CYS A 118 3.69 12.31 0.07
N GLU A 119 3.07 13.48 -0.04
CA GLU A 119 3.00 14.48 1.02
C GLU A 119 1.77 14.22 1.89
N CYS A 120 1.91 14.36 3.22
CA CYS A 120 0.78 14.25 4.13
C CYS A 120 -0.10 15.51 4.03
N VAL A 121 -1.33 15.36 3.59
CA VAL A 121 -2.33 16.44 3.61
C VAL A 121 -2.94 16.56 5.00
N SER A 122 -3.30 15.44 5.60
CA SER A 122 -3.84 15.39 6.97
C SER A 122 -3.70 14.00 7.58
N TYR A 123 -3.57 13.95 8.90
CA TYR A 123 -3.72 12.74 9.69
C TYR A 123 -4.52 13.04 10.96
N SER A 124 -5.50 12.21 11.26
CA SER A 124 -6.32 12.32 12.48
C SER A 124 -6.00 11.18 13.45
N ASP A 125 -5.49 11.53 14.62
CA ASP A 125 -5.28 10.56 15.73
C ASP A 125 -6.58 9.95 16.26
N GLU A 126 -7.72 10.62 16.06
CA GLU A 126 -9.04 10.16 16.52
C GLU A 126 -9.61 9.09 15.59
N THR A 127 -9.55 9.31 14.28
CA THR A 127 -10.16 8.44 13.28
C THR A 127 -9.17 7.48 12.65
N GLY A 128 -7.87 7.75 12.74
CA GLY A 128 -6.81 7.02 12.03
C GLY A 128 -6.77 7.32 10.53
N ILE A 129 -7.50 8.33 10.05
CA ILE A 129 -7.52 8.68 8.64
C ILE A 129 -6.27 9.50 8.29
N LEU A 130 -5.49 8.97 7.35
CA LEU A 130 -4.39 9.65 6.68
C LEU A 130 -4.81 9.97 5.25
N VAL A 131 -4.70 11.23 4.87
CA VAL A 131 -4.86 11.69 3.49
C VAL A 131 -3.49 12.14 2.98
N GLY A 132 -3.07 11.60 1.84
CA GLY A 132 -1.80 11.91 1.21
C GLY A 132 -1.97 12.35 -0.23
N LYS A 133 -1.28 13.44 -0.61
CA LYS A 133 -1.17 13.86 -1.99
C LYS A 133 -0.04 13.09 -2.67
N ILE A 134 -0.33 12.42 -3.78
CA ILE A 134 0.64 11.74 -4.61
C ILE A 134 1.36 12.79 -5.46
N VAL A 135 2.64 13.04 -5.20
CA VAL A 135 3.44 14.04 -5.91
C VAL A 135 4.36 13.43 -6.96
N ALA A 136 4.66 12.13 -6.82
CA ALA A 136 5.41 11.36 -7.80
C ALA A 136 5.08 9.88 -7.68
N GLN A 137 5.41 9.12 -8.71
CA GLN A 137 5.30 7.67 -8.72
C GLN A 137 6.43 7.08 -9.56
N GLN A 138 6.89 5.92 -9.16
CA GLN A 138 7.90 5.17 -9.89
C GLN A 138 7.56 3.69 -9.95
N ALA A 139 8.08 3.03 -10.97
CA ALA A 139 7.95 1.59 -11.14
C ALA A 139 9.19 1.02 -11.82
N ASP A 140 9.52 -0.22 -11.51
CA ASP A 140 10.52 -0.97 -12.26
C ASP A 140 10.06 -1.18 -13.70
N GLU A 141 10.95 -1.03 -14.66
CA GLU A 141 10.64 -1.25 -16.07
C GLU A 141 10.08 -2.66 -16.35
N ALA A 142 10.54 -3.66 -15.57
CA ALA A 142 10.11 -5.05 -15.69
C ALA A 142 8.61 -5.25 -15.47
N VAL A 143 7.96 -4.39 -14.67
CA VAL A 143 6.51 -4.49 -14.40
C VAL A 143 5.67 -3.56 -15.28
N LEU A 144 6.30 -2.91 -16.27
CA LEU A 144 5.59 -2.04 -17.21
C LEU A 144 5.31 -2.73 -18.55
N THR A 145 4.20 -2.34 -19.19
CA THR A 145 3.87 -2.61 -20.58
C THR A 145 3.43 -1.30 -21.22
N ASN A 146 4.16 -0.84 -22.23
CA ASN A 146 3.92 0.46 -22.89
C ASN A 146 3.86 1.66 -21.94
N GLY A 147 4.71 1.66 -20.90
CA GLY A 147 4.79 2.73 -19.90
C GLY A 147 3.67 2.73 -18.84
N VAL A 148 2.86 1.68 -18.79
CA VAL A 148 1.78 1.51 -17.81
C VAL A 148 2.06 0.26 -16.97
N VAL A 149 1.75 0.32 -15.67
CA VAL A 149 1.87 -0.84 -14.77
C VAL A 149 1.00 -1.99 -15.28
N ASP A 150 1.65 -3.13 -15.51
CA ASP A 150 1.02 -4.36 -15.98
C ASP A 150 0.79 -5.30 -14.79
N TYR A 151 -0.45 -5.53 -14.42
CA TYR A 151 -0.81 -6.34 -13.26
C TYR A 151 -0.44 -7.83 -13.39
N ASP A 152 -0.36 -8.34 -14.62
CA ASP A 152 0.09 -9.73 -14.87
C ASP A 152 1.60 -9.87 -14.61
N LYS A 153 2.37 -8.78 -14.79
CA LYS A 153 3.80 -8.72 -14.46
C LYS A 153 4.05 -8.36 -13.00
N LEU A 154 3.32 -7.37 -12.48
CA LEU A 154 3.45 -6.91 -11.09
C LEU A 154 3.02 -7.98 -10.09
N GLN A 155 1.96 -8.73 -10.40
CA GLN A 155 1.36 -9.73 -9.51
C GLN A 155 1.09 -9.19 -8.08
N PRO A 156 0.35 -8.08 -7.94
CA PRO A 156 0.07 -7.50 -6.64
C PRO A 156 -0.81 -8.44 -5.81
N ILE A 157 -0.59 -8.43 -4.50
CA ILE A 157 -1.40 -9.22 -3.58
C ILE A 157 -2.50 -8.37 -2.94
N ILE A 158 -3.58 -9.05 -2.59
CA ILE A 158 -4.70 -8.51 -1.82
C ILE A 158 -4.84 -9.26 -0.50
N PHE A 159 -5.34 -8.60 0.52
CA PHE A 159 -5.64 -9.19 1.81
C PHE A 159 -7.11 -9.63 1.86
N ASP A 160 -7.32 -10.91 2.18
CA ASP A 160 -8.63 -11.50 2.47
C ASP A 160 -8.81 -11.57 3.99
N ILE A 161 -9.54 -10.63 4.55
CA ILE A 161 -9.75 -10.54 6.00
C ILE A 161 -10.56 -11.72 6.56
N ALA A 162 -11.43 -12.31 5.75
CA ALA A 162 -12.27 -13.42 6.19
C ALA A 162 -11.45 -14.67 6.52
N THR A 163 -10.46 -14.96 5.68
CA THR A 163 -9.59 -16.14 5.82
C THR A 163 -8.20 -15.80 6.38
N LYS A 164 -7.89 -14.50 6.52
CA LYS A 164 -6.57 -13.99 6.91
C LYS A 164 -5.46 -14.53 6.00
N THR A 165 -5.69 -14.42 4.71
CA THR A 165 -4.75 -14.88 3.67
C THR A 165 -4.45 -13.78 2.68
N TYR A 166 -3.33 -13.89 1.99
CA TYR A 166 -3.02 -13.08 0.82
C TYR A 166 -3.42 -13.83 -0.45
N ARG A 167 -3.97 -13.11 -1.43
CA ARG A 167 -4.39 -13.66 -2.73
C ARG A 167 -3.86 -12.80 -3.86
N LEU A 168 -3.70 -13.41 -5.04
CA LEU A 168 -3.42 -12.67 -6.26
C LEU A 168 -4.70 -12.04 -6.84
N VAL A 169 -4.53 -10.93 -7.54
CA VAL A 169 -5.55 -10.39 -8.44
C VAL A 169 -5.71 -11.36 -9.62
N GLY A 170 -6.94 -11.65 -10.00
CA GLY A 170 -7.24 -12.58 -11.11
C GLY A 170 -7.02 -11.97 -12.49
N PRO A 171 -7.25 -12.75 -13.56
CA PRO A 171 -7.08 -12.26 -14.93
C PRO A 171 -8.14 -11.20 -15.29
N VAL A 172 -7.87 -10.46 -16.37
CA VAL A 172 -8.83 -9.53 -16.94
C VAL A 172 -10.11 -10.28 -17.37
N VAL A 173 -11.26 -9.82 -16.88
CA VAL A 173 -12.57 -10.45 -17.16
C VAL A 173 -13.50 -9.53 -17.96
N GLY A 174 -13.12 -8.30 -18.24
CA GLY A 174 -13.93 -7.35 -19.01
C GLY A 174 -13.23 -6.01 -19.21
N LYS A 175 -13.84 -5.18 -20.05
CA LYS A 175 -13.37 -3.83 -20.35
C LYS A 175 -14.30 -2.79 -19.70
N ALA A 176 -13.72 -2.03 -18.74
CA ALA A 176 -14.44 -0.99 -18.04
C ALA A 176 -14.94 0.10 -19.02
N PHE A 177 -16.08 0.71 -18.71
CA PHE A 177 -16.75 1.75 -19.51
C PHE A 177 -17.12 1.32 -20.94
N HIS A 178 -16.94 0.05 -21.30
CA HIS A 178 -17.21 -0.50 -22.62
C HIS A 178 -18.23 -1.64 -22.59
N ASP A 179 -18.01 -2.67 -21.78
CA ASP A 179 -18.83 -3.88 -21.84
C ASP A 179 -20.28 -3.66 -21.41
N GLY A 180 -20.53 -2.67 -20.56
CA GLY A 180 -21.89 -2.25 -20.18
C GLY A 180 -22.65 -1.48 -21.27
N LEU A 181 -21.97 -1.00 -22.34
CA LEU A 181 -22.63 -0.23 -23.39
C LEU A 181 -23.70 -1.03 -24.13
N LYS A 182 -23.53 -2.36 -24.25
CA LYS A 182 -24.52 -3.28 -24.86
C LYS A 182 -25.87 -3.30 -24.15
N LEU A 183 -25.94 -2.82 -22.89
CA LEU A 183 -27.18 -2.70 -22.12
C LEU A 183 -27.80 -1.30 -22.19
N LYS A 184 -27.16 -0.38 -22.90
CA LYS A 184 -27.58 1.02 -22.93
C LYS A 184 -28.75 1.28 -23.90
N GLY A 185 -29.13 0.27 -24.72
CA GLY A 185 -30.31 0.29 -25.62
C GLY A 185 -30.16 1.26 -26.76
#